data_ed0110a8ab5042a6f5e9f4ff1e17fac8
#
_entry.id   ed0110a8ab5042a6f5e9f4ff1e17fac8
#
_cell.length_a   1.000
_cell.length_b   1.000
_cell.length_c   1.000
_cell.angle_alpha   90.00
_cell.angle_beta   90.00
_cell.angle_gamma   90.00
#
_symmetry.space_group_name_H-M   'P 1'
#
loop_
_entity.id
_entity.type
_entity.pdbx_description
1 polymer ?
#
loop_
_entity_poly.entity_id
_entity_poly.type
_entity_poly.pdbx_seq_one_letter_code
_entity_poly.pdbx_strand_id
1 'polypeptide(L)'
;MKKLDIYIIRQFISTLSMTLMGFVSVILVVDLIENLDRFIDNSVPAGVTFKYYIYAIPWFINLGLPMSMLISTVFTVGVLAKRNELTAMKSNGISLYRIAVPITTIGFIVSLVSFELDNRWVVKGNKVRYDIERQHMKRKARVKTQKEIRNIFLQKNEMNHISLAKFRPETNSGNNITFISLDDGIVTKRMDGKTVKWIDSLKVWNVKNYSIRDFDINGSVKNTI
;
A
#
# COMPACT_ATOMS: atom_id res chain seq x y z
N MET A 1 -10.42 22.61 27.68
CA MET A 1 -11.51 21.71 27.28
C MET A 1 -12.60 21.74 28.34
N LYS A 2 -13.89 21.84 27.96
CA LYS A 2 -14.99 21.77 28.92
C LYS A 2 -15.19 20.29 29.34
N LYS A 3 -15.71 20.06 30.54
CA LYS A 3 -15.99 18.70 31.07
C LYS A 3 -16.82 17.85 30.10
N LEU A 4 -17.72 18.49 29.34
CA LEU A 4 -18.52 17.87 28.30
C LEU A 4 -17.68 17.26 27.18
N ASP A 5 -16.65 17.98 26.71
CA ASP A 5 -15.80 17.49 25.63
C ASP A 5 -15.08 16.19 26.05
N ILE A 6 -14.55 16.17 27.27
CA ILE A 6 -13.86 15.00 27.83
C ILE A 6 -14.83 13.83 27.98
N TYR A 7 -16.08 14.08 28.37
CA TYR A 7 -17.11 13.05 28.48
C TYR A 7 -17.41 12.40 27.12
N ILE A 8 -17.64 13.22 26.10
CA ILE A 8 -17.93 12.75 24.73
C ILE A 8 -16.72 12.00 24.16
N ILE A 9 -15.51 12.53 24.35
CA ILE A 9 -14.26 11.89 23.92
C ILE A 9 -14.08 10.51 24.56
N ARG A 10 -14.28 10.42 25.87
CA ARG A 10 -14.15 9.15 26.60
C ARG A 10 -15.15 8.11 26.12
N GLN A 11 -16.40 8.52 25.93
CA GLN A 11 -17.47 7.65 25.40
C GLN A 11 -17.10 7.16 24.00
N PHE A 12 -16.66 8.07 23.13
CA PHE A 12 -16.29 7.76 21.75
C PHE A 12 -15.09 6.80 21.66
N ILE A 13 -14.00 7.07 22.40
CA ILE A 13 -12.81 6.22 22.42
C ILE A 13 -13.15 4.84 22.97
N SER A 14 -13.96 4.72 24.02
CA SER A 14 -14.41 3.45 24.56
C SER A 14 -15.16 2.64 23.52
N THR A 15 -16.13 3.26 22.83
CA THR A 15 -16.91 2.61 21.76
C THR A 15 -16.02 2.25 20.57
N LEU A 16 -15.10 3.14 20.18
CA LEU A 16 -14.15 2.89 19.09
C LEU A 16 -13.25 1.67 19.39
N SER A 17 -12.71 1.61 20.59
CA SER A 17 -11.87 0.47 20.99
C SER A 17 -12.63 -0.84 20.98
N MET A 18 -13.87 -0.84 21.46
CA MET A 18 -14.72 -2.04 21.48
C MET A 18 -15.10 -2.50 20.06
N THR A 19 -15.52 -1.59 19.20
CA THR A 19 -15.88 -1.89 17.80
C THR A 19 -14.68 -2.33 16.99
N LEU A 20 -13.52 -1.67 17.17
CA LEU A 20 -12.28 -2.03 16.50
C LEU A 20 -11.81 -3.43 16.89
N MET A 21 -11.84 -3.77 18.19
CA MET A 21 -11.56 -5.12 18.68
C MET A 21 -12.48 -6.16 18.02
N GLY A 22 -13.77 -5.88 17.94
CA GLY A 22 -14.74 -6.74 17.27
C GLY A 22 -14.39 -6.98 15.82
N PHE A 23 -14.13 -5.90 15.05
CA PHE A 23 -13.75 -6.01 13.65
C PHE A 23 -12.45 -6.77 13.44
N VAL A 24 -11.40 -6.44 14.19
CA VAL A 24 -10.10 -7.13 14.10
C VAL A 24 -10.27 -8.62 14.40
N SER A 25 -11.08 -8.99 15.41
CA SER A 25 -11.35 -10.40 15.74
C SER A 25 -12.04 -11.12 14.59
N VAL A 26 -13.06 -10.51 13.99
CA VAL A 26 -13.78 -11.10 12.84
C VAL A 26 -12.85 -11.26 11.64
N ILE A 27 -12.11 -10.20 11.27
CA ILE A 27 -11.17 -10.25 10.14
C ILE A 27 -10.11 -11.33 10.37
N LEU A 28 -9.57 -11.44 11.59
CA LEU A 28 -8.57 -12.44 11.95
C LEU A 28 -9.12 -13.85 11.79
N VAL A 29 -10.35 -14.11 12.26
CA VAL A 29 -10.99 -15.44 12.14
C VAL A 29 -11.24 -15.78 10.68
N VAL A 30 -11.73 -14.85 9.88
CA VAL A 30 -11.96 -15.04 8.44
C VAL A 30 -10.64 -15.35 7.72
N ASP A 31 -9.60 -14.52 7.92
CA ASP A 31 -8.28 -14.74 7.33
C ASP A 31 -7.64 -16.07 7.76
N LEU A 32 -7.85 -16.47 9.03
CA LEU A 32 -7.41 -17.78 9.54
C LEU A 32 -8.07 -18.91 8.78
N ILE A 33 -9.40 -18.87 8.61
CA ILE A 33 -10.16 -19.91 7.90
C ILE A 33 -9.72 -19.96 6.43
N GLU A 34 -9.59 -18.84 5.77
CA GLU A 34 -9.18 -18.76 4.36
C GLU A 34 -7.77 -19.31 4.10
N ASN A 35 -6.87 -19.14 5.07
CA ASN A 35 -5.48 -19.60 4.93
C ASN A 35 -5.21 -20.94 5.63
N LEU A 36 -6.19 -21.53 6.34
CA LEU A 36 -6.01 -22.74 7.13
C LEU A 36 -5.46 -23.90 6.30
N ASP A 37 -6.09 -24.17 5.14
CA ASP A 37 -5.67 -25.24 4.24
C ASP A 37 -4.21 -25.06 3.77
N ARG A 38 -3.81 -23.81 3.53
CA ARG A 38 -2.43 -23.49 3.13
C ARG A 38 -1.42 -23.81 4.24
N PHE A 39 -1.77 -23.53 5.49
CA PHE A 39 -0.90 -23.84 6.63
C PHE A 39 -0.80 -25.35 6.87
N ILE A 40 -1.91 -26.08 6.74
CA ILE A 40 -1.96 -27.54 6.93
C ILE A 40 -1.24 -28.25 5.78
N ASP A 41 -1.56 -27.95 4.52
CA ASP A 41 -0.99 -28.59 3.33
C ASP A 41 0.53 -28.44 3.24
N ASN A 42 1.06 -27.33 3.74
CA ASN A 42 2.49 -27.08 3.76
C ASN A 42 3.16 -27.44 5.09
N SER A 43 2.44 -28.06 6.03
CA SER A 43 2.95 -28.48 7.35
C SER A 43 3.69 -27.36 8.09
N VAL A 44 3.14 -26.13 8.05
CA VAL A 44 3.77 -24.95 8.66
C VAL A 44 3.77 -25.08 10.18
N PRO A 45 4.91 -24.92 10.88
CA PRO A 45 4.96 -24.98 12.33
C PRO A 45 4.04 -23.95 12.99
N ALA A 46 3.33 -24.33 14.05
CA ALA A 46 2.40 -23.43 14.76
C ALA A 46 3.04 -22.11 15.21
N GLY A 47 4.31 -22.14 15.64
CA GLY A 47 5.04 -20.93 16.02
C GLY A 47 5.23 -19.94 14.85
N VAL A 48 5.42 -20.45 13.64
CA VAL A 48 5.55 -19.61 12.42
C VAL A 48 4.18 -19.03 12.05
N THR A 49 3.12 -19.83 12.16
CA THR A 49 1.73 -19.37 11.95
C THR A 49 1.37 -18.26 12.94
N PHE A 50 1.70 -18.44 14.23
CA PHE A 50 1.46 -17.42 15.25
C PHE A 50 2.22 -16.13 14.94
N LYS A 51 3.49 -16.24 14.54
CA LYS A 51 4.30 -15.09 14.11
C LYS A 51 3.66 -14.37 12.91
N TYR A 52 3.16 -15.11 11.92
CA TYR A 52 2.47 -14.58 10.77
C TYR A 52 1.29 -13.69 11.17
N TYR A 53 0.44 -14.16 12.11
CA TYR A 53 -0.72 -13.40 12.57
C TYR A 53 -0.36 -12.19 13.43
N ILE A 54 0.67 -12.27 14.28
CA ILE A 54 1.16 -11.10 15.03
C ILE A 54 1.56 -9.97 14.07
N TYR A 55 2.27 -10.29 13.01
CA TYR A 55 2.67 -9.30 12.01
C TYR A 55 1.53 -8.87 11.07
N ALA A 56 0.40 -9.59 11.07
CA ALA A 56 -0.81 -9.21 10.35
C ALA A 56 -1.68 -8.20 11.13
N ILE A 57 -1.59 -8.17 12.46
CA ILE A 57 -2.44 -7.31 13.32
C ILE A 57 -2.45 -5.84 12.88
N PRO A 58 -1.31 -5.18 12.60
CA PRO A 58 -1.33 -3.78 12.18
C PRO A 58 -2.15 -3.56 10.89
N TRP A 59 -2.09 -4.49 9.96
CA TRP A 59 -2.87 -4.43 8.72
C TRP A 59 -4.38 -4.63 9.00
N PHE A 60 -4.77 -5.57 9.87
CA PHE A 60 -6.17 -5.76 10.27
C PHE A 60 -6.74 -4.55 11.00
N ILE A 61 -5.95 -3.90 11.87
CA ILE A 61 -6.33 -2.66 12.55
C ILE A 61 -6.58 -1.57 11.51
N ASN A 62 -5.66 -1.38 10.57
CA ASN A 62 -5.78 -0.34 9.54
C ASN A 62 -7.01 -0.57 8.65
N LEU A 63 -7.30 -1.82 8.29
CA LEU A 63 -8.47 -2.21 7.51
C LEU A 63 -9.78 -2.01 8.29
N GLY A 64 -9.81 -2.33 9.58
CA GLY A 64 -10.99 -2.19 10.44
C GLY A 64 -11.28 -0.77 10.92
N LEU A 65 -10.27 0.12 10.91
CA LEU A 65 -10.37 1.47 11.45
C LEU A 65 -11.50 2.31 10.83
N PRO A 66 -11.66 2.45 9.50
CA PRO A 66 -12.72 3.28 8.91
C PRO A 66 -14.12 2.82 9.29
N MET A 67 -14.36 1.51 9.28
CA MET A 67 -15.66 0.92 9.67
C MET A 67 -15.94 1.12 11.16
N SER A 68 -14.92 0.90 12.00
CA SER A 68 -15.02 1.14 13.44
C SER A 68 -15.31 2.59 13.77
N MET A 69 -14.69 3.54 13.07
CA MET A 69 -14.92 4.98 13.23
C MET A 69 -16.37 5.35 12.91
N LEU A 70 -16.91 4.86 11.80
CA LEU A 70 -18.28 5.11 11.38
C LEU A 70 -19.27 4.58 12.42
N ILE A 71 -19.13 3.31 12.79
CA ILE A 71 -20.02 2.67 13.77
C ILE A 71 -19.90 3.36 15.13
N SER A 72 -18.70 3.67 15.59
CA SER A 72 -18.49 4.34 16.88
C SER A 72 -19.12 5.71 16.94
N THR A 73 -19.10 6.45 15.83
CA THR A 73 -19.78 7.76 15.73
C THR A 73 -21.29 7.60 15.91
N VAL A 74 -21.89 6.65 15.17
CA VAL A 74 -23.33 6.38 15.26
C VAL A 74 -23.72 5.90 16.66
N PHE A 75 -22.97 4.95 17.23
CA PHE A 75 -23.26 4.43 18.57
C PHE A 75 -23.08 5.49 19.65
N THR A 76 -22.02 6.30 19.59
CA THR A 76 -21.81 7.37 20.60
C THR A 76 -22.97 8.35 20.62
N VAL A 77 -23.37 8.87 19.45
CA VAL A 77 -24.50 9.79 19.34
C VAL A 77 -25.82 9.10 19.71
N GLY A 78 -25.99 7.84 19.31
CA GLY A 78 -27.15 7.02 19.63
C GLY A 78 -27.33 6.77 21.13
N VAL A 79 -26.24 6.49 21.86
CA VAL A 79 -26.24 6.29 23.31
C VAL A 79 -26.61 7.62 24.02
N LEU A 80 -26.03 8.76 23.58
CA LEU A 80 -26.37 10.07 24.12
C LEU A 80 -27.86 10.40 23.89
N ALA A 81 -28.38 10.05 22.72
CA ALA A 81 -29.82 10.26 22.40
C ALA A 81 -30.69 9.34 23.26
N LYS A 82 -30.37 8.04 23.37
CA LYS A 82 -31.13 7.06 24.15
C LYS A 82 -31.22 7.42 25.65
N ARG A 83 -30.18 8.04 26.18
CA ARG A 83 -30.14 8.49 27.58
C ARG A 83 -30.74 9.85 27.78
N ASN A 84 -31.38 10.46 26.78
CA ASN A 84 -31.88 11.84 26.78
C ASN A 84 -30.81 12.91 27.04
N GLU A 85 -29.54 12.56 27.08
CA GLU A 85 -28.43 13.48 27.30
C GLU A 85 -28.34 14.51 26.16
N LEU A 86 -28.48 14.02 24.90
CA LEU A 86 -28.53 14.89 23.73
C LEU A 86 -29.65 15.92 23.78
N THR A 87 -30.85 15.51 24.25
CA THR A 87 -32.01 16.38 24.42
C THR A 87 -31.77 17.41 25.52
N ALA A 88 -31.21 16.96 26.64
CA ALA A 88 -30.84 17.86 27.76
C ALA A 88 -29.77 18.88 27.36
N MET A 89 -28.80 18.50 26.54
CA MET A 89 -27.80 19.42 26.01
C MET A 89 -28.41 20.45 25.08
N LYS A 90 -29.35 20.07 24.21
CA LYS A 90 -30.05 20.97 23.31
C LYS A 90 -30.95 21.95 24.05
N SER A 91 -31.69 21.48 25.05
CA SER A 91 -32.56 22.37 25.86
C SER A 91 -31.76 23.41 26.65
N ASN A 92 -30.49 23.10 26.98
CA ASN A 92 -29.55 24.06 27.57
C ASN A 92 -28.83 24.94 26.52
N GLY A 93 -29.27 24.97 25.26
CA GLY A 93 -28.75 25.83 24.21
C GLY A 93 -27.42 25.34 23.60
N ILE A 94 -27.01 24.09 23.86
CA ILE A 94 -25.80 23.51 23.24
C ILE A 94 -26.13 23.07 21.81
N SER A 95 -25.43 23.65 20.82
CA SER A 95 -25.60 23.29 19.42
C SER A 95 -25.06 21.88 19.11
N LEU A 96 -25.63 21.20 18.11
CA LEU A 96 -25.12 19.89 17.61
C LEU A 96 -23.71 19.99 17.13
N TYR A 97 -23.29 21.09 16.50
CA TYR A 97 -21.92 21.32 16.08
C TYR A 97 -20.94 21.24 17.25
N ARG A 98 -21.31 21.76 18.42
CA ARG A 98 -20.51 21.70 19.62
C ARG A 98 -20.27 20.28 20.11
N ILE A 99 -21.22 19.37 19.87
CA ILE A 99 -21.10 17.92 20.19
C ILE A 99 -20.28 17.20 19.14
N ALA A 100 -20.39 17.60 17.88
CA ALA A 100 -19.65 17.00 16.77
C ALA A 100 -18.15 17.33 16.80
N VAL A 101 -17.76 18.54 17.22
CA VAL A 101 -16.36 19.00 17.23
C VAL A 101 -15.39 18.02 17.91
N PRO A 102 -15.62 17.53 19.15
CA PRO A 102 -14.70 16.58 19.78
C PRO A 102 -14.57 15.26 19.02
N ILE A 103 -15.67 14.75 18.44
CA ILE A 103 -15.67 13.52 17.64
C ILE A 103 -14.86 13.70 16.35
N THR A 104 -15.08 14.81 15.64
CA THR A 104 -14.34 15.14 14.41
C THR A 104 -12.85 15.35 14.68
N THR A 105 -12.51 16.00 15.80
CA THR A 105 -11.11 16.21 16.20
C THR A 105 -10.41 14.88 16.43
N ILE A 106 -11.04 13.92 17.13
CA ILE A 106 -10.49 12.59 17.30
C ILE A 106 -10.37 11.88 15.96
N GLY A 107 -11.39 11.98 15.10
CA GLY A 107 -11.34 11.40 13.77
C GLY A 107 -10.12 11.86 12.97
N PHE A 108 -9.82 13.16 13.03
CA PHE A 108 -8.63 13.71 12.39
C PHE A 108 -7.33 13.16 12.99
N ILE A 109 -7.23 13.08 14.33
CA ILE A 109 -6.07 12.51 15.00
C ILE A 109 -5.88 11.03 14.63
N VAL A 110 -6.96 10.25 14.65
CA VAL A 110 -6.92 8.82 14.27
C VAL A 110 -6.51 8.64 12.82
N SER A 111 -6.94 9.52 11.90
CA SER A 111 -6.49 9.50 10.49
C SER A 111 -4.98 9.69 10.36
N LEU A 112 -4.39 10.63 11.10
CA LEU A 112 -2.94 10.83 11.10
C LEU A 112 -2.20 9.63 11.70
N VAL A 113 -2.71 9.06 12.78
CA VAL A 113 -2.14 7.85 13.40
C VAL A 113 -2.23 6.66 12.45
N SER A 114 -3.37 6.49 11.75
CA SER A 114 -3.56 5.44 10.74
C SER A 114 -2.56 5.54 9.58
N PHE A 115 -2.31 6.76 9.10
CA PHE A 115 -1.32 7.00 8.05
C PHE A 115 0.10 6.59 8.49
N GLU A 116 0.49 6.95 9.70
CA GLU A 116 1.80 6.58 10.26
C GLU A 116 1.90 5.07 10.52
N LEU A 117 0.83 4.46 11.00
CA LEU A 117 0.72 3.02 11.23
C LEU A 117 0.87 2.25 9.90
N ASP A 118 0.24 2.71 8.83
CA ASP A 118 0.34 2.10 7.51
C ASP A 118 1.77 2.16 6.98
N ASN A 119 2.38 3.33 7.00
CA ASN A 119 3.73 3.52 6.47
C ASN A 119 4.82 2.75 7.21
N ARG A 120 4.73 2.63 8.53
CA ARG A 120 5.80 2.01 9.33
C ARG A 120 5.53 0.57 9.69
N TRP A 121 4.34 0.28 10.24
CA TRP A 121 4.04 -1.01 10.84
C TRP A 121 3.44 -1.99 9.84
N VAL A 122 2.51 -1.54 9.00
CA VAL A 122 1.89 -2.40 7.99
C VAL A 122 2.91 -2.83 6.94
N VAL A 123 3.74 -1.92 6.46
CA VAL A 123 4.80 -2.23 5.48
C VAL A 123 5.79 -3.26 6.04
N LYS A 124 6.26 -3.07 7.29
CA LYS A 124 7.17 -4.03 7.95
C LYS A 124 6.49 -5.37 8.18
N GLY A 125 5.24 -5.36 8.66
CA GLY A 125 4.46 -6.56 8.90
C GLY A 125 4.25 -7.38 7.63
N ASN A 126 3.84 -6.72 6.56
CA ASN A 126 3.64 -7.37 5.26
C ASN A 126 4.94 -7.97 4.70
N LYS A 127 6.08 -7.31 4.86
CA LYS A 127 7.38 -7.86 4.45
C LYS A 127 7.65 -9.19 5.15
N VAL A 128 7.47 -9.27 6.47
CA VAL A 128 7.67 -10.50 7.24
C VAL A 128 6.66 -11.59 6.83
N ARG A 129 5.40 -11.22 6.60
CA ARG A 129 4.36 -12.16 6.09
C ARG A 129 4.76 -12.74 4.75
N TYR A 130 5.20 -11.92 3.79
CA TYR A 130 5.68 -12.38 2.48
C TYR A 130 6.90 -13.31 2.59
N ASP A 131 7.81 -13.03 3.50
CA ASP A 131 8.98 -13.89 3.70
C ASP A 131 8.56 -15.26 4.28
N ILE A 132 7.61 -15.31 5.22
CA ILE A 132 7.04 -16.55 5.75
C ILE A 132 6.31 -17.31 4.64
N GLU A 133 5.49 -16.64 3.83
CA GLU A 133 4.80 -17.27 2.70
C GLU A 133 5.77 -17.89 1.69
N ARG A 134 6.88 -17.22 1.40
CA ARG A 134 7.92 -17.72 0.49
C ARG A 134 8.66 -18.93 1.03
N GLN A 135 8.95 -18.92 2.34
CA GLN A 135 9.77 -19.96 2.96
C GLN A 135 8.99 -21.23 3.30
N HIS A 136 7.75 -21.07 3.78
CA HIS A 136 6.98 -22.17 4.36
C HIS A 136 5.74 -22.53 3.54
N MET A 137 5.08 -21.57 2.93
CA MET A 137 3.98 -21.85 2.04
C MET A 137 4.56 -21.94 0.63
N LYS A 138 4.84 -23.15 0.19
CA LYS A 138 5.09 -23.41 -1.23
C LYS A 138 3.83 -22.97 -1.96
N ARG A 139 3.75 -21.70 -2.30
CA ARG A 139 2.80 -21.25 -3.29
C ARG A 139 3.06 -22.17 -4.48
N LYS A 140 2.22 -23.21 -4.66
CA LYS A 140 2.20 -23.95 -5.92
C LYS A 140 2.07 -22.89 -6.99
N ALA A 141 3.24 -22.50 -7.40
CA ALA A 141 3.57 -21.65 -8.52
C ALA A 141 2.39 -20.94 -9.15
N ARG A 142 2.22 -19.75 -8.73
CA ARG A 142 2.14 -18.63 -9.64
C ARG A 142 2.94 -17.43 -9.13
N VAL A 143 3.91 -17.65 -8.27
CA VAL A 143 5.20 -17.07 -8.52
C VAL A 143 5.85 -18.01 -9.54
N LYS A 144 5.48 -17.93 -10.80
CA LYS A 144 6.49 -17.76 -11.82
C LYS A 144 7.49 -16.82 -11.12
N THR A 145 8.61 -17.35 -10.63
CA THR A 145 9.85 -16.60 -10.59
C THR A 145 9.70 -15.78 -11.84
N GLN A 146 9.54 -14.45 -11.71
CA GLN A 146 9.33 -13.66 -12.92
C GLN A 146 10.66 -13.78 -13.62
N LYS A 147 10.87 -14.96 -14.28
CA LYS A 147 12.03 -15.23 -15.12
C LYS A 147 12.17 -14.09 -16.13
N GLU A 148 11.08 -13.39 -16.34
CA GLU A 148 11.00 -12.34 -17.32
C GLU A 148 9.99 -11.27 -16.84
N ILE A 149 10.49 -10.10 -16.51
CA ILE A 149 9.66 -8.91 -16.28
C ILE A 149 9.40 -8.29 -17.66
N ARG A 150 8.14 -8.02 -17.97
CA ARG A 150 7.75 -7.47 -19.28
C ARG A 150 7.26 -6.05 -19.13
N ASN A 151 7.47 -5.26 -20.21
CA ASN A 151 6.97 -3.89 -20.33
C ASN A 151 7.41 -2.99 -19.16
N ILE A 152 8.72 -2.87 -18.96
CA ILE A 152 9.30 -1.97 -17.97
C ILE A 152 9.43 -0.59 -18.59
N PHE A 153 8.86 0.40 -17.93
CA PHE A 153 9.02 1.81 -18.28
C PHE A 153 9.69 2.52 -17.10
N LEU A 154 10.80 3.16 -17.37
CA LEU A 154 11.59 3.92 -16.40
C LEU A 154 11.76 5.34 -16.90
N GLN A 155 11.44 6.29 -16.07
CA GLN A 155 11.75 7.69 -16.30
C GLN A 155 12.94 8.07 -15.42
N LYS A 156 14.05 8.46 -16.04
CA LYS A 156 15.25 8.87 -15.30
C LYS A 156 15.16 10.33 -14.86
N ASN A 157 14.65 11.18 -15.71
CA ASN A 157 14.35 12.60 -15.53
C ASN A 157 13.25 12.99 -16.53
N GLU A 158 12.77 14.22 -16.46
CA GLU A 158 11.72 14.73 -17.35
C GLU A 158 12.08 14.55 -18.84
N MET A 159 13.39 14.57 -19.17
CA MET A 159 13.88 14.48 -20.54
C MET A 159 14.21 13.06 -21.01
N ASN A 160 14.38 12.08 -20.12
CA ASN A 160 14.91 10.77 -20.51
C ASN A 160 13.99 9.62 -20.07
N HIS A 161 13.49 8.88 -21.04
CA HIS A 161 12.64 7.73 -20.86
C HIS A 161 13.33 6.46 -21.38
N ILE A 162 13.20 5.38 -20.61
CA ILE A 162 13.72 4.07 -20.97
C ILE A 162 12.55 3.10 -20.97
N SER A 163 12.38 2.37 -22.06
CA SER A 163 11.45 1.23 -22.09
C SER A 163 12.20 -0.05 -22.39
N LEU A 164 11.80 -1.13 -21.75
CA LEU A 164 12.39 -2.44 -21.91
C LEU A 164 11.29 -3.48 -22.05
N ALA A 165 11.19 -4.13 -23.18
CA ALA A 165 10.10 -5.06 -23.43
C ALA A 165 10.20 -6.32 -22.55
N LYS A 166 11.42 -6.80 -22.28
CA LYS A 166 11.67 -8.00 -21.48
C LYS A 166 12.97 -7.87 -20.69
N PHE A 167 12.91 -8.18 -19.39
CA PHE A 167 14.07 -8.20 -18.52
C PHE A 167 14.12 -9.49 -17.71
N ARG A 168 15.29 -10.10 -17.61
CA ARG A 168 15.58 -11.29 -16.82
C ARG A 168 16.49 -10.93 -15.66
N PRO A 169 15.96 -10.86 -14.43
CA PRO A 169 16.77 -10.53 -13.26
C PRO A 169 17.89 -11.54 -12.98
N GLU A 170 17.66 -12.83 -13.26
CA GLU A 170 18.65 -13.90 -13.00
C GLU A 170 19.94 -13.71 -13.79
N THR A 171 19.86 -13.19 -15.01
CA THR A 171 21.01 -13.01 -15.91
C THR A 171 21.37 -11.54 -16.10
N ASN A 172 20.68 -10.64 -15.39
CA ASN A 172 20.80 -9.17 -15.55
C ASN A 172 20.81 -8.77 -17.04
N SER A 173 19.91 -9.36 -17.83
CA SER A 173 19.83 -9.13 -19.27
C SER A 173 18.40 -8.83 -19.71
N GLY A 174 18.27 -8.08 -20.79
CA GLY A 174 16.97 -7.72 -21.36
C GLY A 174 16.99 -7.68 -22.87
N ASN A 175 15.78 -7.66 -23.45
CA ASN A 175 15.59 -7.60 -24.88
C ASN A 175 14.66 -6.41 -25.23
N ASN A 176 14.92 -5.82 -26.39
CA ASN A 176 14.19 -4.69 -26.94
C ASN A 176 14.15 -3.50 -25.97
N ILE A 177 15.31 -2.87 -25.81
CA ILE A 177 15.44 -1.62 -25.07
C ILE A 177 15.24 -0.44 -26.02
N THR A 178 14.44 0.51 -25.59
CA THR A 178 14.31 1.81 -26.26
C THR A 178 14.66 2.90 -25.27
N PHE A 179 15.56 3.77 -25.65
CA PHE A 179 15.92 4.97 -24.93
C PHE A 179 15.47 6.19 -25.73
N ILE A 180 14.71 7.08 -25.09
CA ILE A 180 14.16 8.28 -25.71
C ILE A 180 14.63 9.48 -24.92
N SER A 181 15.23 10.45 -25.61
CA SER A 181 15.51 11.79 -25.08
C SER A 181 14.52 12.78 -25.65
N LEU A 182 13.93 13.57 -24.75
CA LEU A 182 13.00 14.64 -25.08
C LEU A 182 13.66 15.98 -24.77
N ASP A 183 13.31 16.99 -25.56
CA ASP A 183 13.59 18.39 -25.27
C ASP A 183 12.30 19.17 -25.49
N ASP A 184 11.82 19.89 -24.48
CA ASP A 184 10.51 20.58 -24.47
C ASP A 184 9.33 19.70 -24.97
N GLY A 185 9.34 18.40 -24.57
CA GLY A 185 8.29 17.46 -24.96
C GLY A 185 8.42 16.89 -26.40
N ILE A 186 9.44 17.30 -27.15
CA ILE A 186 9.73 16.82 -28.50
C ILE A 186 10.83 15.77 -28.44
N VAL A 187 10.66 14.65 -29.16
CA VAL A 187 11.69 13.60 -29.24
C VAL A 187 12.86 14.12 -30.06
N THR A 188 14.02 14.29 -29.43
CA THR A 188 15.25 14.69 -30.09
C THR A 188 16.14 13.52 -30.46
N LYS A 189 16.14 12.47 -29.64
CA LYS A 189 16.97 11.27 -29.87
C LYS A 189 16.26 10.01 -29.44
N ARG A 190 16.38 8.96 -30.25
CA ARG A 190 15.87 7.64 -29.92
C ARG A 190 16.92 6.57 -30.24
N MET A 191 17.19 5.71 -29.28
CA MET A 191 18.02 4.55 -29.45
C MET A 191 17.19 3.29 -29.26
N ASP A 192 17.13 2.43 -30.25
CA ASP A 192 16.49 1.11 -30.18
C ASP A 192 17.57 0.02 -30.20
N GLY A 193 17.63 -0.82 -29.16
CA GLY A 193 18.59 -1.91 -29.03
C GLY A 193 17.91 -3.26 -28.90
N LYS A 194 18.43 -4.31 -29.53
CA LYS A 194 17.86 -5.66 -29.45
C LYS A 194 18.16 -6.35 -28.13
N THR A 195 19.38 -6.21 -27.60
CA THR A 195 19.77 -6.88 -26.36
C THR A 195 20.53 -5.94 -25.46
N VAL A 196 20.24 -6.01 -24.15
CA VAL A 196 20.96 -5.27 -23.12
C VAL A 196 21.43 -6.25 -22.04
N LYS A 197 22.66 -6.10 -21.56
CA LYS A 197 23.23 -6.92 -20.49
C LYS A 197 24.05 -6.06 -19.54
N TRP A 198 23.83 -6.26 -18.24
CA TRP A 198 24.65 -5.64 -17.20
C TRP A 198 26.01 -6.29 -17.11
N ILE A 199 27.07 -5.50 -17.04
CA ILE A 199 28.44 -5.94 -16.85
C ILE A 199 28.91 -5.51 -15.47
N ASP A 200 28.97 -6.46 -14.52
CA ASP A 200 29.31 -6.18 -13.12
C ASP A 200 30.71 -5.60 -12.92
N SER A 201 31.68 -6.03 -13.75
CA SER A 201 33.06 -5.56 -13.67
C SER A 201 33.23 -4.06 -14.02
N LEU A 202 32.39 -3.56 -14.92
CA LEU A 202 32.44 -2.16 -15.40
C LEU A 202 31.30 -1.31 -14.81
N LYS A 203 30.31 -1.92 -14.14
CA LYS A 203 29.08 -1.29 -13.63
C LYS A 203 28.33 -0.49 -14.71
N VAL A 204 28.26 -1.04 -15.92
CA VAL A 204 27.60 -0.41 -17.07
C VAL A 204 26.64 -1.40 -17.76
N TRP A 205 25.64 -0.82 -18.43
CA TRP A 205 24.77 -1.57 -19.33
C TRP A 205 25.37 -1.61 -20.73
N ASN A 206 25.60 -2.80 -21.26
CA ASN A 206 26.04 -3.02 -22.62
C ASN A 206 24.84 -3.31 -23.51
N VAL A 207 24.64 -2.50 -24.53
CA VAL A 207 23.58 -2.66 -25.53
C VAL A 207 24.21 -3.18 -26.83
N LYS A 208 23.66 -4.29 -27.37
CA LYS A 208 24.11 -4.86 -28.65
C LYS A 208 23.02 -4.71 -29.70
N ASN A 209 23.44 -4.61 -30.95
CA ASN A 209 22.55 -4.47 -32.11
C ASN A 209 21.59 -3.30 -31.92
N TYR A 210 22.12 -2.12 -31.82
CA TYR A 210 21.36 -0.90 -31.63
C TYR A 210 21.38 -0.03 -32.88
N SER A 211 20.36 0.80 -33.02
CA SER A 211 20.26 1.91 -33.96
C SER A 211 19.95 3.20 -33.21
N ILE A 212 20.62 4.27 -33.55
CA ILE A 212 20.37 5.60 -32.99
C ILE A 212 19.79 6.45 -34.09
N ARG A 213 18.69 7.14 -33.78
CA ARG A 213 18.03 8.10 -34.67
C ARG A 213 17.94 9.44 -34.00
N ASP A 214 18.44 10.46 -34.66
CA ASP A 214 18.27 11.85 -34.26
C ASP A 214 17.12 12.45 -35.03
N PHE A 215 16.26 13.20 -34.35
CA PHE A 215 15.06 13.81 -34.90
C PHE A 215 15.21 15.34 -34.96
N ASP A 216 14.65 15.96 -35.98
CA ASP A 216 14.51 17.41 -36.06
C ASP A 216 13.22 17.85 -35.35
N ILE A 217 13.10 19.16 -35.09
CA ILE A 217 11.94 19.79 -34.44
C ILE A 217 10.60 19.38 -35.12
N ASN A 218 10.64 19.11 -36.40
CA ASN A 218 9.48 18.66 -37.21
C ASN A 218 9.22 17.17 -37.13
N GLY A 219 9.97 16.40 -36.29
CA GLY A 219 9.81 14.94 -36.13
C GLY A 219 10.39 14.13 -37.30
N SER A 220 11.09 14.74 -38.27
CA SER A 220 11.77 14.03 -39.34
C SER A 220 13.12 13.46 -38.87
N VAL A 221 13.50 12.28 -39.36
CA VAL A 221 14.79 11.65 -39.04
C VAL A 221 15.92 12.42 -39.73
N LYS A 222 16.81 13.01 -38.94
CA LYS A 222 17.95 13.78 -39.43
C LYS A 222 19.16 12.89 -39.67
N ASN A 223 19.37 11.87 -38.84
CA ASN A 223 20.51 10.97 -38.96
C ASN A 223 20.15 9.58 -38.38
N THR A 224 20.75 8.52 -38.93
CA THR A 224 20.61 7.14 -38.40
C THR A 224 22.00 6.51 -38.36
N ILE A 225 22.40 6.05 -37.21
CA ILE A 225 23.68 5.35 -36.95
C ILE A 225 23.38 3.93 -36.51
#